data_cf6bafcac78a8309dd7fe9a94b9c41e3
#
_entry.id   cf6bafcac78a8309dd7fe9a94b9c41e3
#
_cell.length_a   1.000
_cell.length_b   1.000
_cell.length_c   1.000
_cell.angle_alpha   90.00
_cell.angle_beta   90.00
_cell.angle_gamma   90.00
#
_symmetry.space_group_name_H-M   'P 1'
#
loop_
_entity.id
_entity.type
_entity.pdbx_description
1 polymer ?
#
loop_
_entity_poly.entity_id
_entity_poly.type
_entity_poly.pdbx_seq_one_letter_code
_entity_poly.pdbx_strand_id
1 'polypeptide(L)'
;AATTWRNLAAGVSGIGPLTTFDTDGFGVRIAGQVPDHFDPKAAIPGDSDHRMYSRAGGFGLAAATEALLDAGAGRDTCDSDRMGVAMGATMGRPDLQYLIDIGRLRETEPDAFLVQPPKTVYADDQNTPLDAMARMVGATGPMVGISTACSSSGHAIGEAFRLIQEGDAELMVAGGYDSLTSWIDILGFSLLGAMTVRHNDDPRSASRPFDADRSGFVIGEGAVVFVLEELESARARGARIHAEVLGYGSTMNAWRITDSPPDGSGAIQGMEAAIAESGLGTADIDYIVAHGTGTAGNDASETTAIKKVFGDDAYRLVVSSPKSMAGHLTGAAAALNVLAAIGAMRDSLVPPTVNLDRPDRGLDLDYVPHRARHTPVAAALVNAFAFGGTNTSLVVGASSPDRRRREQQ
;
A
#
# COMPACT_ATOMS: atom_id res chain seq x y z
N ALA A 1 12.74 -4.08 1.74
CA ALA A 1 12.57 -3.29 0.51
C ALA A 1 13.34 -3.90 -0.66
N ALA A 2 14.67 -4.09 -0.57
CA ALA A 2 15.48 -4.54 -1.70
C ALA A 2 15.07 -5.90 -2.28
N THR A 3 14.72 -6.88 -1.45
CA THR A 3 14.23 -8.19 -1.89
C THR A 3 12.85 -8.09 -2.54
N THR A 4 11.95 -7.31 -1.95
CA THR A 4 10.60 -7.05 -2.51
C THR A 4 10.71 -6.45 -3.90
N TRP A 5 11.50 -5.39 -4.06
CA TRP A 5 11.72 -4.78 -5.38
C TRP A 5 12.30 -5.77 -6.40
N ARG A 6 13.33 -6.53 -6.03
CA ARG A 6 13.94 -7.53 -6.92
C ARG A 6 12.94 -8.55 -7.41
N ASN A 7 12.05 -9.03 -6.54
CA ASN A 7 11.00 -9.98 -6.89
C ASN A 7 9.94 -9.34 -7.80
N LEU A 8 9.53 -8.10 -7.52
CA LEU A 8 8.61 -7.35 -8.39
C LEU A 8 9.20 -7.14 -9.78
N ALA A 9 10.46 -6.70 -9.87
CA ALA A 9 11.15 -6.50 -11.13
C ALA A 9 11.36 -7.82 -11.91
N ALA A 10 11.52 -8.94 -11.22
CA ALA A 10 11.64 -10.25 -11.82
C ALA A 10 10.30 -10.92 -12.20
N GLY A 11 9.16 -10.31 -11.87
CA GLY A 11 7.84 -10.91 -12.12
C GLY A 11 7.53 -12.12 -11.22
N VAL A 12 8.16 -12.20 -10.05
CA VAL A 12 7.99 -13.34 -9.14
C VAL A 12 6.72 -13.17 -8.32
N SER A 13 5.77 -14.09 -8.49
CA SER A 13 4.55 -14.12 -7.69
C SER A 13 4.80 -14.67 -6.29
N GLY A 14 4.34 -13.94 -5.28
CA GLY A 14 4.28 -14.37 -3.88
C GLY A 14 2.93 -14.99 -3.49
N ILE A 15 2.03 -15.20 -4.46
CA ILE A 15 0.71 -15.78 -4.20
C ILE A 15 0.85 -17.30 -4.10
N GLY A 16 0.27 -17.86 -3.03
CA GLY A 16 0.30 -19.28 -2.73
C GLY A 16 -0.96 -19.74 -1.99
N PRO A 17 -0.99 -20.99 -1.54
CA PRO A 17 -2.06 -21.48 -0.68
C PRO A 17 -2.16 -20.65 0.60
N LEU A 18 -3.39 -20.36 1.03
CA LEU A 18 -3.65 -19.69 2.30
C LEU A 18 -3.41 -20.65 3.46
N THR A 19 -2.58 -20.24 4.43
CA THR A 19 -2.11 -21.12 5.53
C THR A 19 -2.51 -20.65 6.92
N THR A 20 -3.12 -19.47 7.06
CA THR A 20 -3.48 -18.88 8.37
C THR A 20 -4.63 -19.60 9.08
N PHE A 21 -5.44 -20.37 8.36
CA PHE A 21 -6.53 -21.20 8.90
C PHE A 21 -6.85 -22.36 7.93
N ASP A 22 -7.67 -23.32 8.38
CA ASP A 22 -8.17 -24.39 7.53
C ASP A 22 -9.19 -23.83 6.53
N THR A 23 -8.86 -23.94 5.24
CA THR A 23 -9.66 -23.39 4.14
C THR A 23 -10.74 -24.34 3.60
N ASP A 24 -10.98 -25.48 4.22
CA ASP A 24 -12.04 -26.40 3.82
C ASP A 24 -13.40 -25.70 3.84
N GLY A 25 -14.15 -25.86 2.74
CA GLY A 25 -15.44 -25.19 2.56
C GLY A 25 -15.38 -23.75 2.04
N PHE A 26 -14.18 -23.15 1.91
CA PHE A 26 -14.02 -21.83 1.33
C PHE A 26 -13.81 -21.89 -0.20
N GLY A 27 -14.50 -21.00 -0.92
CA GLY A 27 -14.28 -20.81 -2.35
C GLY A 27 -12.92 -20.17 -2.68
N VAL A 28 -12.35 -19.40 -1.73
CA VAL A 28 -11.04 -18.75 -1.82
C VAL A 28 -10.08 -19.46 -0.89
N ARG A 29 -8.97 -19.98 -1.44
CA ARG A 29 -7.97 -20.77 -0.71
C ARG A 29 -6.53 -20.30 -0.96
N ILE A 30 -6.38 -19.08 -1.49
CA ILE A 30 -5.10 -18.51 -1.91
C ILE A 30 -4.94 -17.09 -1.40
N ALA A 31 -3.70 -16.70 -1.13
CA ALA A 31 -3.33 -15.34 -0.72
C ALA A 31 -1.86 -15.04 -1.02
N GLY A 32 -1.51 -13.75 -1.08
CA GLY A 32 -0.12 -13.29 -1.03
C GLY A 32 0.30 -13.11 0.43
N GLN A 33 0.84 -14.14 1.06
CA GLN A 33 1.19 -14.13 2.47
C GLN A 33 2.68 -13.85 2.70
N VAL A 34 2.97 -13.17 3.80
CA VAL A 34 4.33 -13.09 4.33
C VAL A 34 4.74 -14.50 4.79
N PRO A 35 5.90 -15.02 4.36
CA PRO A 35 6.29 -16.39 4.69
C PRO A 35 6.37 -16.65 6.20
N ASP A 36 5.93 -17.82 6.64
CA ASP A 36 5.85 -18.18 8.07
C ASP A 36 7.20 -18.17 8.80
N HIS A 37 8.31 -18.30 8.06
CA HIS A 37 9.66 -18.20 8.64
C HIS A 37 10.10 -16.76 8.94
N PHE A 38 9.34 -15.74 8.48
CA PHE A 38 9.59 -14.36 8.85
C PHE A 38 9.01 -14.09 10.24
N ASP A 39 9.90 -13.84 11.20
CA ASP A 39 9.51 -13.41 12.54
C ASP A 39 9.64 -11.88 12.64
N PRO A 40 8.53 -11.13 12.65
CA PRO A 40 8.58 -9.67 12.78
C PRO A 40 9.19 -9.24 14.12
N LYS A 41 9.10 -10.06 15.17
CA LYS A 41 9.67 -9.76 16.49
C LYS A 41 11.19 -9.71 16.47
N ALA A 42 11.82 -10.60 15.70
CA ALA A 42 13.27 -10.59 15.52
C ALA A 42 13.77 -9.34 14.78
N ALA A 43 12.90 -8.66 14.04
CA ALA A 43 13.21 -7.46 13.29
C ALA A 43 12.99 -6.15 14.10
N ILE A 44 12.48 -6.25 15.35
CA ILE A 44 12.19 -5.09 16.23
C ILE A 44 13.15 -5.11 17.42
N PRO A 45 14.32 -4.45 17.33
CA PRO A 45 15.31 -4.47 18.42
C PRO A 45 14.79 -3.83 19.70
N GLY A 46 14.94 -4.53 20.83
CA GLY A 46 14.72 -3.97 22.16
C GLY A 46 13.27 -3.78 22.58
N ASP A 47 12.30 -4.26 21.79
CA ASP A 47 10.89 -4.18 22.16
C ASP A 47 10.50 -5.35 23.07
N SER A 48 10.17 -5.04 24.33
CA SER A 48 9.63 -6.00 25.30
C SER A 48 8.13 -6.29 25.09
N ASP A 49 7.43 -5.42 24.35
CA ASP A 49 5.98 -5.43 24.25
C ASP A 49 5.46 -6.09 22.96
N HIS A 50 6.32 -6.81 22.24
CA HIS A 50 5.98 -7.48 20.97
C HIS A 50 4.75 -8.40 21.04
N ARG A 51 4.30 -8.79 22.25
CA ARG A 51 3.05 -9.53 22.46
C ARG A 51 1.80 -8.66 22.37
N MET A 52 1.98 -7.35 22.33
CA MET A 52 0.91 -6.35 22.25
C MET A 52 0.49 -6.02 20.80
N TYR A 53 1.19 -6.54 19.81
CA TYR A 53 0.94 -6.22 18.39
C TYR A 53 0.22 -7.35 17.69
N SER A 54 -0.72 -6.99 16.82
CA SER A 54 -1.30 -7.90 15.83
C SER A 54 -0.23 -8.33 14.80
N ARG A 55 -0.55 -9.34 13.99
CA ARG A 55 0.30 -9.77 12.87
C ARG A 55 0.65 -8.59 11.96
N ALA A 56 -0.36 -7.79 11.60
CA ALA A 56 -0.19 -6.61 10.76
C ALA A 56 0.69 -5.54 11.43
N GLY A 57 0.43 -5.24 12.72
CA GLY A 57 1.24 -4.31 13.50
C GLY A 57 2.71 -4.73 13.58
N GLY A 58 2.97 -6.02 13.76
CA GLY A 58 4.33 -6.58 13.73
C GLY A 58 5.03 -6.35 12.38
N PHE A 59 4.34 -6.53 11.26
CA PHE A 59 4.89 -6.20 9.94
C PHE A 59 5.21 -4.71 9.82
N GLY A 60 4.30 -3.84 10.27
CA GLY A 60 4.50 -2.39 10.27
C GLY A 60 5.74 -1.97 11.03
N LEU A 61 5.94 -2.50 12.25
CA LEU A 61 7.11 -2.20 13.08
C LEU A 61 8.42 -2.70 12.47
N ALA A 62 8.41 -3.91 11.90
CA ALA A 62 9.58 -4.43 11.20
C ALA A 62 9.96 -3.56 9.98
N ALA A 63 8.96 -3.13 9.20
CA ALA A 63 9.18 -2.25 8.07
C ALA A 63 9.63 -0.84 8.49
N ALA A 64 9.10 -0.30 9.59
CA ALA A 64 9.54 0.97 10.16
C ALA A 64 11.00 0.91 10.65
N THR A 65 11.40 -0.20 11.29
CA THR A 65 12.81 -0.44 11.67
C THR A 65 13.72 -0.40 10.44
N GLU A 66 13.35 -1.12 9.37
CA GLU A 66 14.13 -1.13 8.11
C GLU A 66 14.21 0.28 7.51
N ALA A 67 13.10 1.03 7.49
CA ALA A 67 13.04 2.38 6.93
C ALA A 67 13.92 3.37 7.72
N LEU A 68 13.87 3.34 9.04
CA LEU A 68 14.70 4.20 9.91
C LEU A 68 16.20 3.90 9.75
N LEU A 69 16.56 2.62 9.65
CA LEU A 69 17.95 2.20 9.40
C LEU A 69 18.43 2.67 8.00
N ASP A 70 17.62 2.54 6.97
CA ASP A 70 17.97 2.99 5.61
C ASP A 70 18.09 4.51 5.52
N ALA A 71 17.23 5.24 6.23
CA ALA A 71 17.26 6.69 6.30
C ALA A 71 18.40 7.25 7.18
N GLY A 72 18.99 6.40 8.03
CA GLY A 72 19.92 6.87 9.08
C GLY A 72 19.23 7.87 10.02
N ALA A 73 17.91 7.67 10.25
CA ALA A 73 17.09 8.57 11.06
C ALA A 73 16.85 7.99 12.45
N GLY A 74 16.82 8.86 13.46
CA GLY A 74 16.61 8.49 14.84
C GLY A 74 16.31 9.72 15.70
N ARG A 75 16.40 9.54 17.02
CA ARG A 75 16.03 10.56 18.03
C ARG A 75 16.72 11.92 17.89
N ASP A 76 17.90 11.93 17.28
CA ASP A 76 18.72 13.13 17.16
C ASP A 76 18.69 13.72 15.74
N THR A 77 17.76 13.28 14.89
CA THR A 77 17.68 13.74 13.49
C THR A 77 17.16 15.17 13.37
N CYS A 78 16.12 15.51 14.11
CA CYS A 78 15.59 16.85 14.28
C CYS A 78 14.86 16.97 15.63
N ASP A 79 14.23 18.10 15.92
CA ASP A 79 13.50 18.31 17.16
C ASP A 79 12.34 17.31 17.27
N SER A 80 12.14 16.70 18.44
CA SER A 80 11.19 15.60 18.64
C SER A 80 9.73 15.99 18.34
N ASP A 81 9.34 17.23 18.59
CA ASP A 81 8.00 17.79 18.30
C ASP A 81 7.78 18.07 16.81
N ARG A 82 8.85 18.02 16.01
CA ARG A 82 8.81 18.09 14.55
C ARG A 82 8.97 16.72 13.87
N MET A 83 9.05 15.65 14.65
CA MET A 83 9.02 14.27 14.18
C MET A 83 7.62 13.69 14.41
N GLY A 84 7.08 12.97 13.40
CA GLY A 84 5.76 12.38 13.50
C GLY A 84 5.63 11.01 12.85
N VAL A 85 4.43 10.44 12.97
CA VAL A 85 4.07 9.13 12.42
C VAL A 85 2.72 9.23 11.71
N ALA A 86 2.63 8.77 10.46
CA ALA A 86 1.39 8.69 9.69
C ALA A 86 1.26 7.30 9.05
N MET A 87 0.35 6.47 9.54
CA MET A 87 0.22 5.09 9.07
C MET A 87 -1.19 4.76 8.62
N GLY A 88 -1.27 4.11 7.46
CA GLY A 88 -2.49 3.53 6.93
C GLY A 88 -2.61 2.05 7.27
N ALA A 89 -3.76 1.65 7.82
CA ALA A 89 -4.08 0.26 8.09
C ALA A 89 -5.61 0.06 8.06
N THR A 90 -6.05 -1.18 7.91
CA THR A 90 -7.44 -1.50 8.23
C THR A 90 -7.61 -1.41 9.75
N MET A 91 -8.72 -0.82 10.18
CA MET A 91 -9.06 -0.71 11.60
C MET A 91 -9.02 -2.10 12.24
N GLY A 92 -8.32 -2.22 13.37
CA GLY A 92 -8.15 -3.46 14.10
C GLY A 92 -9.49 -4.16 14.36
N ARG A 93 -9.54 -5.43 14.00
CA ARG A 93 -10.68 -6.30 14.28
C ARG A 93 -10.24 -7.31 15.32
N PRO A 94 -10.99 -7.47 16.42
CA PRO A 94 -10.70 -8.55 17.35
C PRO A 94 -10.74 -9.88 16.62
N ASP A 95 -9.83 -10.79 16.96
CA ASP A 95 -9.89 -12.16 16.48
C ASP A 95 -11.25 -12.76 16.83
N LEU A 96 -12.00 -13.20 15.82
CA LEU A 96 -13.34 -13.73 16.04
C LEU A 96 -13.31 -15.02 16.89
N GLN A 97 -12.29 -15.87 16.72
CA GLN A 97 -12.15 -17.05 17.56
C GLN A 97 -11.96 -16.65 19.03
N TYR A 98 -11.14 -15.63 19.27
CA TYR A 98 -10.99 -15.06 20.61
C TYR A 98 -12.31 -14.53 21.16
N LEU A 99 -13.13 -13.81 20.37
CA LEU A 99 -14.44 -13.33 20.83
C LEU A 99 -15.41 -14.46 21.11
N ILE A 100 -15.40 -15.53 20.33
CA ILE A 100 -16.21 -16.74 20.55
C ILE A 100 -15.77 -17.39 21.88
N ASP A 101 -14.49 -17.56 22.08
CA ASP A 101 -13.94 -18.20 23.28
C ASP A 101 -14.22 -17.36 24.55
N ILE A 102 -14.09 -16.05 24.46
CA ILE A 102 -14.49 -15.12 25.52
C ILE A 102 -15.99 -15.18 25.82
N GLY A 103 -16.82 -15.25 24.75
CA GLY A 103 -18.27 -15.44 24.91
C GLY A 103 -18.63 -16.73 25.66
N ARG A 104 -17.97 -17.83 25.30
CA ARG A 104 -18.13 -19.12 25.99
C ARG A 104 -17.65 -19.05 27.45
N LEU A 105 -16.49 -18.46 27.66
CA LEU A 105 -15.90 -18.29 29.02
C LEU A 105 -16.84 -17.51 29.94
N ARG A 106 -17.50 -16.46 29.42
CA ARG A 106 -18.50 -15.69 30.14
C ARG A 106 -19.65 -16.56 30.65
N GLU A 107 -20.07 -17.57 29.88
CA GLU A 107 -21.18 -18.45 30.22
C GLU A 107 -20.75 -19.56 31.20
N THR A 108 -19.53 -20.08 31.05
CA THR A 108 -19.02 -21.24 31.80
C THR A 108 -18.25 -20.85 33.05
N GLU A 109 -17.49 -19.77 33.01
CA GLU A 109 -16.57 -19.31 34.07
C GLU A 109 -16.60 -17.77 34.19
N PRO A 110 -17.70 -17.19 34.75
CA PRO A 110 -17.86 -15.71 34.76
C PRO A 110 -16.73 -14.94 35.45
N ASP A 111 -16.12 -15.53 36.47
CA ASP A 111 -15.00 -14.90 37.20
C ASP A 111 -13.73 -14.85 36.36
N ALA A 112 -13.45 -15.88 35.56
CA ALA A 112 -12.32 -15.91 34.63
C ALA A 112 -12.52 -14.96 33.45
N PHE A 113 -13.75 -14.72 33.00
CA PHE A 113 -14.09 -13.76 31.98
C PHE A 113 -13.60 -12.33 32.32
N LEU A 114 -13.69 -11.92 33.56
CA LEU A 114 -13.30 -10.57 34.04
C LEU A 114 -11.79 -10.38 34.18
N VAL A 115 -11.00 -11.45 34.11
CA VAL A 115 -9.55 -11.45 34.37
C VAL A 115 -8.75 -11.70 33.04
N GLN A 116 -9.23 -11.21 31.92
CA GLN A 116 -8.53 -11.39 30.64
C GLN A 116 -7.28 -10.50 30.55
N PRO A 117 -6.20 -11.00 29.92
CA PRO A 117 -4.99 -10.20 29.76
C PRO A 117 -5.25 -8.92 28.94
N PRO A 118 -4.83 -7.74 29.41
CA PRO A 118 -5.02 -6.46 28.70
C PRO A 118 -4.48 -6.45 27.27
N LYS A 119 -3.43 -7.25 27.00
CA LYS A 119 -2.79 -7.34 25.68
C LYS A 119 -3.74 -7.67 24.53
N THR A 120 -4.81 -8.43 24.79
CA THR A 120 -5.78 -8.81 23.76
C THR A 120 -6.67 -7.66 23.31
N VAL A 121 -6.87 -6.65 24.16
CA VAL A 121 -7.60 -5.43 23.82
C VAL A 121 -6.76 -4.49 22.95
N TYR A 122 -5.46 -4.43 23.22
CA TYR A 122 -4.56 -3.50 22.53
C TYR A 122 -3.95 -4.05 21.24
N ALA A 123 -3.90 -5.37 21.08
CA ALA A 123 -3.26 -5.99 19.91
C ALA A 123 -3.88 -5.53 18.58
N ASP A 124 -5.16 -5.26 18.56
CA ASP A 124 -5.90 -4.83 17.38
C ASP A 124 -6.11 -3.31 17.30
N ASP A 125 -5.62 -2.55 18.28
CA ASP A 125 -5.68 -1.09 18.24
C ASP A 125 -4.63 -0.54 17.27
N GLN A 126 -5.08 0.25 16.30
CA GLN A 126 -4.19 0.89 15.33
C GLN A 126 -3.17 1.82 15.99
N ASN A 127 -3.49 2.45 17.12
CA ASN A 127 -2.57 3.36 17.82
C ASN A 127 -1.40 2.62 18.46
N THR A 128 -1.55 1.36 18.83
CA THR A 128 -0.49 0.58 19.51
C THR A 128 0.79 0.50 18.67
N PRO A 129 0.79 0.09 17.40
CA PRO A 129 2.00 0.13 16.57
C PRO A 129 2.46 1.56 16.22
N LEU A 130 1.56 2.55 16.12
CA LEU A 130 1.93 3.93 15.86
C LEU A 130 2.72 4.52 17.04
N ASP A 131 2.25 4.31 18.27
CA ASP A 131 2.95 4.72 19.48
C ASP A 131 4.33 4.05 19.58
N ALA A 132 4.43 2.77 19.24
CA ALA A 132 5.72 2.09 19.20
C ALA A 132 6.68 2.70 18.15
N MET A 133 6.19 3.01 16.95
CA MET A 133 6.99 3.70 15.92
C MET A 133 7.43 5.08 16.38
N ALA A 134 6.55 5.85 17.04
CA ALA A 134 6.91 7.14 17.62
C ALA A 134 8.03 7.01 18.67
N ARG A 135 7.95 6.00 19.54
CA ARG A 135 9.03 5.72 20.52
C ARG A 135 10.34 5.31 19.86
N MET A 136 10.31 4.57 18.74
CA MET A 136 11.51 4.17 18.00
C MET A 136 12.28 5.37 17.47
N VAL A 137 11.60 6.35 16.88
CA VAL A 137 12.22 7.54 16.32
C VAL A 137 12.35 8.68 17.34
N GLY A 138 11.64 8.60 18.47
CA GLY A 138 11.61 9.65 19.49
C GLY A 138 10.63 10.78 19.16
N ALA A 139 9.64 10.53 18.32
CA ALA A 139 8.67 11.53 17.89
C ALA A 139 7.69 11.89 19.01
N THR A 140 7.45 13.19 19.16
CA THR A 140 6.41 13.79 20.03
C THR A 140 5.50 14.74 19.23
N GLY A 141 5.73 14.86 17.91
CA GLY A 141 4.95 15.66 16.98
C GLY A 141 3.70 14.94 16.47
N PRO A 142 3.23 15.23 15.24
CA PRO A 142 1.96 14.72 14.74
C PRO A 142 1.90 13.19 14.70
N MET A 143 0.78 12.60 15.15
CA MET A 143 0.49 11.19 15.02
C MET A 143 -0.86 10.99 14.31
N VAL A 144 -0.85 10.34 13.16
CA VAL A 144 -2.02 10.19 12.28
C VAL A 144 -2.24 8.71 11.93
N GLY A 145 -3.32 8.12 12.46
CA GLY A 145 -3.79 6.78 12.07
C GLY A 145 -4.92 6.90 11.05
N ILE A 146 -4.77 6.26 9.89
CA ILE A 146 -5.73 6.38 8.77
C ILE A 146 -6.31 5.01 8.42
N SER A 147 -7.65 4.94 8.34
CA SER A 147 -8.37 3.75 7.88
C SER A 147 -9.37 4.14 6.80
N THR A 148 -8.91 4.11 5.55
CA THR A 148 -9.69 4.37 4.33
C THR A 148 -9.59 3.21 3.35
N ALA A 149 -9.69 2.00 3.89
CA ALA A 149 -9.56 0.73 3.16
C ALA A 149 -8.31 0.70 2.27
N CYS A 150 -8.44 0.39 0.97
CA CYS A 150 -7.30 0.20 0.07
C CYS A 150 -6.47 1.47 -0.22
N SER A 151 -6.97 2.66 0.13
CA SER A 151 -6.27 3.94 -0.03
C SER A 151 -5.57 4.41 1.24
N SER A 152 -5.64 3.67 2.36
CA SER A 152 -5.15 4.10 3.68
C SER A 152 -3.70 4.56 3.66
N SER A 153 -2.77 3.78 3.12
CA SER A 153 -1.36 4.17 3.04
C SER A 153 -1.10 5.31 2.04
N GLY A 154 -1.94 5.45 1.03
CA GLY A 154 -1.87 6.61 0.13
C GLY A 154 -2.23 7.92 0.84
N HIS A 155 -3.29 7.89 1.64
CA HIS A 155 -3.64 9.02 2.51
C HIS A 155 -2.55 9.27 3.56
N ALA A 156 -2.01 8.22 4.20
CA ALA A 156 -0.98 8.39 5.21
C ALA A 156 0.29 9.07 4.66
N ILE A 157 0.74 8.68 3.48
CA ILE A 157 1.87 9.31 2.79
C ILE A 157 1.51 10.74 2.38
N GLY A 158 0.29 10.96 1.85
CA GLY A 158 -0.19 12.27 1.44
C GLY A 158 -0.33 13.26 2.61
N GLU A 159 -0.88 12.81 3.73
CA GLU A 159 -0.99 13.65 4.94
C GLU A 159 0.40 13.94 5.56
N ALA A 160 1.30 12.95 5.58
CA ALA A 160 2.69 13.18 6.00
C ALA A 160 3.39 14.23 5.10
N PHE A 161 3.17 14.16 3.80
CA PHE A 161 3.67 15.16 2.84
C PHE A 161 3.13 16.55 3.16
N ARG A 162 1.81 16.69 3.43
CA ARG A 162 1.21 17.98 3.78
C ARG A 162 1.75 18.54 5.10
N LEU A 163 1.86 17.73 6.14
CA LEU A 163 2.40 18.16 7.43
C LEU A 163 3.84 18.70 7.30
N ILE A 164 4.65 18.08 6.43
CA ILE A 164 6.01 18.58 6.14
C ILE A 164 5.93 19.88 5.30
N GLN A 165 5.08 19.94 4.28
CA GLN A 165 4.93 21.11 3.41
C GLN A 165 4.42 22.34 4.18
N GLU A 166 3.53 22.15 5.15
CA GLU A 166 2.96 23.18 6.00
C GLU A 166 3.91 23.60 7.13
N GLY A 167 4.99 22.84 7.36
CA GLY A 167 5.98 23.10 8.38
C GLY A 167 5.60 22.60 9.79
N ASP A 168 4.55 21.77 9.90
CA ASP A 168 4.13 21.15 11.16
C ASP A 168 5.04 19.97 11.55
N ALA A 169 5.72 19.37 10.58
CA ALA A 169 6.72 18.34 10.80
C ALA A 169 7.96 18.59 9.91
N GLU A 170 9.09 18.03 10.29
CA GLU A 170 10.31 18.00 9.48
C GLU A 170 10.61 16.56 9.02
N LEU A 171 10.23 15.58 9.85
CA LEU A 171 10.38 14.16 9.55
C LEU A 171 9.10 13.39 9.92
N MET A 172 8.64 12.53 9.02
CA MET A 172 7.49 11.67 9.23
C MET A 172 7.82 10.22 8.88
N VAL A 173 7.53 9.29 9.79
CA VAL A 173 7.46 7.86 9.47
C VAL A 173 6.09 7.60 8.85
N ALA A 174 6.03 7.26 7.57
CA ALA A 174 4.78 7.16 6.84
C ALA A 174 4.69 5.91 5.96
N GLY A 175 3.48 5.38 5.80
CA GLY A 175 3.27 4.20 4.97
C GLY A 175 2.02 3.43 5.35
N GLY A 176 2.10 2.10 5.30
CA GLY A 176 0.98 1.27 5.71
C GLY A 176 1.35 -0.18 5.97
N TYR A 177 0.48 -0.84 6.71
CA TYR A 177 0.56 -2.26 7.05
C TYR A 177 -0.84 -2.87 7.06
N ASP A 178 -0.95 -4.14 6.69
CA ASP A 178 -2.23 -4.86 6.78
C ASP A 178 -2.04 -6.37 6.73
N SER A 179 -3.02 -7.10 7.30
CA SER A 179 -3.11 -8.56 7.24
C SER A 179 -4.56 -8.98 7.39
N LEU A 180 -5.30 -9.03 6.29
CA LEU A 180 -6.70 -9.46 6.25
C LEU A 180 -6.79 -10.90 5.72
N THR A 181 -6.04 -11.80 6.34
CA THR A 181 -5.92 -13.21 5.97
C THR A 181 -6.55 -14.17 6.97
N SER A 182 -7.30 -13.65 7.97
CA SER A 182 -8.06 -14.49 8.90
C SER A 182 -9.31 -15.06 8.22
N TRP A 183 -9.88 -16.12 8.78
CA TRP A 183 -11.07 -16.77 8.22
C TRP A 183 -12.28 -15.82 8.11
N ILE A 184 -12.43 -14.89 9.08
CA ILE A 184 -13.54 -13.92 9.04
C ILE A 184 -13.33 -12.88 7.93
N ASP A 185 -12.09 -12.46 7.66
CA ASP A 185 -11.78 -11.53 6.59
C ASP A 185 -12.04 -12.18 5.23
N ILE A 186 -11.55 -13.41 5.04
CA ILE A 186 -11.77 -14.18 3.80
C ILE A 186 -13.26 -14.46 3.59
N LEU A 187 -14.01 -14.80 4.65
CA LEU A 187 -15.46 -14.95 4.57
C LEU A 187 -16.14 -13.66 4.14
N GLY A 188 -15.78 -12.53 4.78
CA GLY A 188 -16.35 -11.22 4.49
C GLY A 188 -16.15 -10.80 3.04
N PHE A 189 -14.92 -10.87 2.53
CA PHE A 189 -14.63 -10.55 1.13
C PHE A 189 -15.23 -11.56 0.14
N SER A 190 -15.35 -12.84 0.51
CA SER A 190 -16.01 -13.85 -0.31
C SER A 190 -17.51 -13.54 -0.45
N LEU A 191 -18.18 -13.15 0.63
CA LEU A 191 -19.59 -12.74 0.61
C LEU A 191 -19.83 -11.48 -0.23
N LEU A 192 -18.84 -10.57 -0.30
CA LEU A 192 -18.88 -9.41 -1.18
C LEU A 192 -18.70 -9.78 -2.67
N GLY A 193 -18.25 -11.00 -2.97
CA GLY A 193 -17.97 -11.44 -4.35
C GLY A 193 -16.81 -10.70 -5.02
N ALA A 194 -15.91 -10.10 -4.22
CA ALA A 194 -14.83 -9.26 -4.73
C ALA A 194 -13.53 -10.04 -5.01
N MET A 195 -13.36 -11.19 -4.37
CA MET A 195 -12.19 -12.07 -4.54
C MET A 195 -12.39 -13.09 -5.64
N THR A 196 -11.30 -13.47 -6.30
CA THR A 196 -11.32 -14.57 -7.26
C THR A 196 -11.48 -15.92 -6.54
N VAL A 197 -12.37 -16.76 -7.04
CA VAL A 197 -12.50 -18.16 -6.65
C VAL A 197 -11.87 -19.11 -7.67
N ARG A 198 -11.27 -18.54 -8.71
CA ARG A 198 -10.57 -19.27 -9.76
C ARG A 198 -9.10 -19.48 -9.41
N HIS A 199 -8.48 -20.43 -10.04
CA HIS A 199 -7.02 -20.68 -9.93
C HIS A 199 -6.53 -21.08 -8.52
N ASN A 200 -7.39 -21.64 -7.66
CA ASN A 200 -6.95 -22.15 -6.36
C ASN A 200 -5.87 -23.24 -6.48
N ASP A 201 -5.89 -24.01 -7.59
CA ASP A 201 -4.91 -25.09 -7.86
C ASP A 201 -3.66 -24.57 -8.61
N ASP A 202 -3.69 -23.32 -9.10
CA ASP A 202 -2.55 -22.60 -9.67
C ASP A 202 -2.52 -21.14 -9.15
N PRO A 203 -2.17 -20.95 -7.87
CA PRO A 203 -2.28 -19.66 -7.20
C PRO A 203 -1.55 -18.52 -7.90
N ARG A 204 -0.41 -18.81 -8.54
CA ARG A 204 0.43 -17.80 -9.19
C ARG A 204 -0.23 -17.16 -10.40
N SER A 205 -1.20 -17.82 -11.03
CA SER A 205 -1.95 -17.32 -12.17
C SER A 205 -3.25 -16.58 -11.81
N ALA A 206 -3.58 -16.50 -10.50
CA ALA A 206 -4.89 -16.04 -10.03
C ALA A 206 -5.09 -14.52 -10.10
N SER A 207 -4.09 -13.74 -9.74
CA SER A 207 -4.15 -12.27 -9.81
C SER A 207 -3.84 -11.80 -11.23
N ARG A 208 -4.86 -11.26 -11.92
CA ARG A 208 -4.83 -10.97 -13.36
C ARG A 208 -5.34 -9.56 -13.68
N PRO A 209 -4.72 -8.48 -13.17
CA PRO A 209 -5.15 -7.13 -13.50
C PRO A 209 -5.19 -6.90 -15.02
N PHE A 210 -6.26 -6.23 -15.48
CA PHE A 210 -6.51 -5.84 -16.88
C PHE A 210 -6.77 -7.00 -17.86
N ASP A 211 -6.59 -8.26 -17.44
CA ASP A 211 -6.83 -9.42 -18.30
C ASP A 211 -8.32 -9.66 -18.54
N ALA A 212 -8.67 -10.20 -19.70
CA ALA A 212 -10.05 -10.52 -20.06
C ALA A 212 -10.66 -11.63 -19.18
N ASP A 213 -9.83 -12.51 -18.62
CA ASP A 213 -10.25 -13.60 -17.76
C ASP A 213 -10.12 -13.28 -16.25
N ARG A 214 -9.90 -11.99 -15.89
CA ARG A 214 -9.90 -11.55 -14.50
C ARG A 214 -11.22 -11.82 -13.82
N SER A 215 -11.21 -12.15 -12.55
CA SER A 215 -12.42 -12.58 -11.84
C SER A 215 -12.50 -12.10 -10.39
N GLY A 216 -11.72 -11.09 -10.03
CA GLY A 216 -11.61 -10.55 -8.68
C GLY A 216 -10.17 -10.45 -8.22
N PHE A 217 -9.94 -9.81 -7.09
CA PHE A 217 -8.60 -9.68 -6.54
C PHE A 217 -8.19 -10.94 -5.74
N VAL A 218 -6.89 -11.09 -5.54
CA VAL A 218 -6.31 -11.99 -4.54
C VAL A 218 -5.86 -11.15 -3.36
N ILE A 219 -6.25 -11.52 -2.13
CA ILE A 219 -5.81 -10.82 -0.91
C ILE A 219 -4.31 -10.98 -0.72
N GLY A 220 -3.66 -9.95 -0.17
CA GLY A 220 -2.26 -9.99 0.24
C GLY A 220 -2.08 -9.36 1.61
N GLU A 221 -0.96 -9.64 2.26
CA GLU A 221 -0.58 -9.04 3.54
C GLU A 221 0.84 -8.49 3.49
N GLY A 222 1.18 -7.58 4.41
CA GLY A 222 2.51 -7.03 4.56
C GLY A 222 2.52 -5.57 4.99
N ALA A 223 3.71 -4.97 4.92
CA ALA A 223 3.91 -3.57 5.24
C ALA A 223 4.95 -2.93 4.33
N VAL A 224 4.76 -1.65 4.07
CA VAL A 224 5.77 -0.78 3.45
C VAL A 224 5.76 0.56 4.19
N VAL A 225 6.92 0.95 4.68
CA VAL A 225 7.12 2.17 5.45
C VAL A 225 8.25 2.99 4.83
N PHE A 226 8.09 4.28 4.84
CA PHE A 226 9.06 5.28 4.39
C PHE A 226 9.38 6.25 5.51
N VAL A 227 10.54 6.86 5.44
CA VAL A 227 10.85 8.11 6.14
C VAL A 227 10.71 9.23 5.12
N LEU A 228 9.74 10.11 5.34
CA LEU A 228 9.60 11.37 4.61
C LEU A 228 10.28 12.46 5.42
N GLU A 229 11.03 13.32 4.75
CA GLU A 229 11.79 14.38 5.39
C GLU A 229 11.78 15.64 4.51
N GLU A 230 11.82 16.79 5.14
CA GLU A 230 11.99 18.04 4.43
C GLU A 230 13.29 17.99 3.58
N LEU A 231 13.19 18.44 2.34
CA LEU A 231 14.23 18.19 1.33
C LEU A 231 15.58 18.81 1.69
N GLU A 232 15.59 20.05 2.16
CA GLU A 232 16.83 20.75 2.49
C GLU A 232 17.45 20.21 3.80
N SER A 233 16.62 19.77 4.75
CA SER A 233 17.06 19.06 5.96
C SER A 233 17.74 17.74 5.59
N ALA A 234 17.09 16.93 4.75
CA ALA A 234 17.66 15.68 4.26
C ALA A 234 18.99 15.88 3.53
N ARG A 235 19.09 16.93 2.69
CA ARG A 235 20.32 17.31 1.99
C ARG A 235 21.42 17.76 2.95
N ALA A 236 21.07 18.60 3.93
CA ALA A 236 22.02 19.16 4.89
C ALA A 236 22.70 18.08 5.73
N ARG A 237 21.97 17.03 6.12
CA ARG A 237 22.56 15.89 6.85
C ARG A 237 23.16 14.81 5.95
N GLY A 238 23.12 14.98 4.63
CA GLY A 238 23.66 14.02 3.66
C GLY A 238 22.85 12.72 3.56
N ALA A 239 21.54 12.77 3.80
CA ALA A 239 20.67 11.62 3.68
C ALA A 239 20.64 11.07 2.25
N ARG A 240 20.45 9.77 2.13
CA ARG A 240 20.17 9.14 0.84
C ARG A 240 18.73 9.38 0.45
N ILE A 241 18.50 10.25 -0.51
CA ILE A 241 17.17 10.54 -1.03
C ILE A 241 16.85 9.58 -2.18
N HIS A 242 15.79 8.78 -2.03
CA HIS A 242 15.36 7.81 -3.04
C HIS A 242 14.44 8.43 -4.08
N ALA A 243 13.55 9.33 -3.67
CA ALA A 243 12.57 10.03 -4.51
C ALA A 243 12.02 11.24 -3.76
N GLU A 244 11.27 12.08 -4.45
CA GLU A 244 10.54 13.21 -3.88
C GLU A 244 9.04 12.98 -4.07
N VAL A 245 8.21 13.23 -3.02
CA VAL A 245 6.76 13.34 -3.17
C VAL A 245 6.47 14.75 -3.65
N LEU A 246 5.78 14.88 -4.77
CA LEU A 246 5.60 16.15 -5.48
C LEU A 246 4.17 16.65 -5.42
N GLY A 247 3.20 15.75 -5.30
CA GLY A 247 1.80 16.10 -5.26
C GLY A 247 0.94 14.97 -4.73
N TYR A 248 -0.20 15.35 -4.17
CA TYR A 248 -1.15 14.46 -3.54
C TYR A 248 -2.58 14.90 -3.86
N GLY A 249 -3.39 13.96 -4.35
CA GLY A 249 -4.81 14.13 -4.60
C GLY A 249 -5.62 13.16 -3.75
N SER A 250 -6.62 13.69 -3.04
CA SER A 250 -7.57 12.92 -2.23
C SER A 250 -8.98 13.29 -2.64
N THR A 251 -9.79 12.29 -3.01
CA THR A 251 -11.15 12.49 -3.51
C THR A 251 -12.10 11.38 -3.06
N MET A 252 -13.39 11.57 -3.32
CA MET A 252 -14.41 10.58 -3.05
C MET A 252 -15.33 10.40 -4.27
N ASN A 253 -15.67 9.16 -4.56
CA ASN A 253 -16.58 8.83 -5.68
C ASN A 253 -18.02 9.28 -5.47
N ALA A 254 -18.49 9.30 -4.21
CA ALA A 254 -19.91 9.48 -3.87
C ALA A 254 -20.84 8.57 -4.71
N TRP A 255 -20.41 7.32 -4.93
CA TRP A 255 -21.05 6.30 -5.75
C TRP A 255 -21.45 5.09 -4.91
N ARG A 256 -21.24 3.89 -5.39
CA ARG A 256 -21.50 2.65 -4.64
C ARG A 256 -20.35 2.33 -3.68
N ILE A 257 -20.64 1.65 -2.59
CA ILE A 257 -19.64 1.33 -1.55
C ILE A 257 -18.54 0.41 -2.10
N THR A 258 -18.89 -0.57 -2.94
CA THR A 258 -17.98 -1.64 -3.38
C THR A 258 -17.63 -1.57 -4.86
N ASP A 259 -18.00 -0.49 -5.55
CA ASP A 259 -17.81 -0.39 -7.00
C ASP A 259 -17.28 0.98 -7.39
N SER A 260 -16.49 1.03 -8.44
CA SER A 260 -15.96 2.27 -9.01
C SER A 260 -16.94 2.82 -10.06
N PRO A 261 -17.11 4.17 -10.15
CA PRO A 261 -17.97 4.76 -11.17
C PRO A 261 -17.40 4.44 -12.56
N PRO A 262 -18.23 3.94 -13.49
CA PRO A 262 -17.77 3.52 -14.83
C PRO A 262 -17.13 4.66 -15.64
N ASP A 263 -17.48 5.89 -15.33
CA ASP A 263 -16.91 7.10 -15.96
C ASP A 263 -15.57 7.53 -15.37
N GLY A 264 -15.11 6.90 -14.26
CA GLY A 264 -13.86 7.19 -13.59
C GLY A 264 -13.82 8.50 -12.81
N SER A 265 -14.97 9.13 -12.52
CA SER A 265 -15.04 10.52 -12.07
C SER A 265 -14.20 10.86 -10.83
N GLY A 266 -14.28 10.07 -9.75
CA GLY A 266 -13.47 10.32 -8.55
C GLY A 266 -11.98 10.10 -8.77
N ALA A 267 -11.61 9.06 -9.53
CA ALA A 267 -10.22 8.78 -9.89
C ALA A 267 -9.62 9.90 -10.77
N ILE A 268 -10.39 10.43 -11.72
CA ILE A 268 -10.00 11.59 -12.55
C ILE A 268 -9.61 12.76 -11.65
N GLN A 269 -10.52 13.17 -10.77
CA GLN A 269 -10.29 14.31 -9.88
C GLN A 269 -9.05 14.10 -8.97
N GLY A 270 -8.84 12.88 -8.47
CA GLY A 270 -7.67 12.55 -7.66
C GLY A 270 -6.36 12.66 -8.43
N MET A 271 -6.31 12.12 -9.65
CA MET A 271 -5.14 12.22 -10.52
C MET A 271 -4.87 13.68 -10.95
N GLU A 272 -5.90 14.42 -11.37
CA GLU A 272 -5.77 15.83 -11.76
C GLU A 272 -5.25 16.70 -10.60
N ALA A 273 -5.79 16.49 -9.38
CA ALA A 273 -5.34 17.21 -8.19
C ALA A 273 -3.87 16.94 -7.87
N ALA A 274 -3.43 15.66 -7.89
CA ALA A 274 -2.06 15.30 -7.63
C ALA A 274 -1.08 15.86 -8.68
N ILE A 275 -1.46 15.82 -9.97
CA ILE A 275 -0.65 16.38 -11.06
C ILE A 275 -0.56 17.90 -10.92
N ALA A 276 -1.68 18.59 -10.66
CA ALA A 276 -1.70 20.03 -10.48
C ALA A 276 -0.82 20.49 -9.32
N GLU A 277 -0.87 19.80 -8.17
CA GLU A 277 -0.05 20.11 -7.00
C GLU A 277 1.44 19.86 -7.26
N SER A 278 1.77 18.86 -8.06
CA SER A 278 3.17 18.54 -8.39
C SER A 278 3.88 19.60 -9.24
N GLY A 279 3.13 20.51 -9.86
CA GLY A 279 3.65 21.48 -10.83
C GLY A 279 4.08 20.86 -12.16
N LEU A 280 3.80 19.57 -12.38
CA LEU A 280 4.06 18.85 -13.65
C LEU A 280 2.84 18.89 -14.54
N GLY A 281 3.08 18.67 -15.86
CA GLY A 281 2.02 18.36 -16.81
C GLY A 281 1.83 16.85 -17.00
N THR A 282 0.77 16.46 -17.71
CA THR A 282 0.55 15.05 -18.09
C THR A 282 1.70 14.49 -18.93
N ALA A 283 2.34 15.32 -19.74
CA ALA A 283 3.47 14.95 -20.57
C ALA A 283 4.74 14.61 -19.76
N ASP A 284 4.85 15.03 -18.49
CA ASP A 284 6.00 14.79 -17.62
C ASP A 284 5.89 13.48 -16.83
N ILE A 285 4.71 12.86 -16.82
CA ILE A 285 4.50 11.57 -16.17
C ILE A 285 4.89 10.45 -17.14
N ASP A 286 5.83 9.61 -16.73
CA ASP A 286 6.33 8.49 -17.53
C ASP A 286 5.64 7.16 -17.18
N TYR A 287 5.23 6.98 -15.93
CA TYR A 287 4.75 5.71 -15.40
C TYR A 287 3.54 5.89 -14.49
N ILE A 288 2.55 5.02 -14.62
CA ILE A 288 1.44 4.90 -13.67
C ILE A 288 1.53 3.55 -12.95
N VAL A 289 1.69 3.59 -11.63
CA VAL A 289 1.49 2.42 -10.79
C VAL A 289 -0.01 2.35 -10.48
N ALA A 290 -0.69 1.51 -11.21
CA ALA A 290 -2.14 1.44 -11.17
C ALA A 290 -2.67 0.85 -9.85
N HIS A 291 -3.89 1.21 -9.51
CA HIS A 291 -4.62 0.46 -8.50
C HIS A 291 -4.83 -0.98 -8.96
N GLY A 292 -5.26 -1.22 -10.17
CA GLY A 292 -5.18 -2.49 -10.91
C GLY A 292 -5.43 -3.74 -10.08
N THR A 293 -6.68 -4.00 -9.68
CA THR A 293 -7.02 -5.07 -8.73
C THR A 293 -7.32 -6.42 -9.38
N GLY A 294 -7.57 -6.45 -10.68
CA GLY A 294 -8.11 -7.64 -11.35
C GLY A 294 -9.62 -7.79 -11.17
N THR A 295 -10.32 -6.75 -10.71
CA THR A 295 -11.78 -6.70 -10.70
C THR A 295 -12.31 -6.04 -11.98
N ALA A 296 -13.46 -6.48 -12.45
CA ALA A 296 -14.03 -5.97 -13.69
C ALA A 296 -14.31 -4.46 -13.64
N GLY A 297 -14.90 -3.99 -12.54
CA GLY A 297 -15.31 -2.59 -12.35
C GLY A 297 -14.11 -1.65 -12.21
N ASN A 298 -13.17 -1.97 -11.31
CA ASN A 298 -12.01 -1.10 -11.06
C ASN A 298 -11.13 -0.91 -12.30
N ASP A 299 -10.70 -2.01 -12.92
CA ASP A 299 -9.73 -1.94 -14.01
C ASP A 299 -10.28 -1.18 -15.23
N ALA A 300 -11.59 -1.31 -15.49
CA ALA A 300 -12.27 -0.57 -16.55
C ALA A 300 -12.42 0.92 -16.19
N SER A 301 -12.84 1.23 -14.96
CA SER A 301 -12.97 2.60 -14.46
C SER A 301 -11.63 3.34 -14.45
N GLU A 302 -10.57 2.71 -13.94
CA GLU A 302 -9.23 3.27 -13.89
C GLU A 302 -8.66 3.53 -15.28
N THR A 303 -8.80 2.59 -16.22
CA THR A 303 -8.39 2.79 -17.60
C THR A 303 -9.12 3.98 -18.24
N THR A 304 -10.43 4.09 -18.01
CA THR A 304 -11.24 5.23 -18.49
C THR A 304 -10.74 6.54 -17.87
N ALA A 305 -10.43 6.55 -16.60
CA ALA A 305 -9.92 7.72 -15.89
C ALA A 305 -8.54 8.15 -16.46
N ILE A 306 -7.60 7.22 -16.61
CA ILE A 306 -6.29 7.50 -17.19
C ILE A 306 -6.43 8.13 -18.59
N LYS A 307 -7.25 7.55 -19.45
CA LYS A 307 -7.47 8.08 -20.80
C LYS A 307 -8.06 9.50 -20.79
N LYS A 308 -8.96 9.80 -19.85
CA LYS A 308 -9.55 11.14 -19.76
C LYS A 308 -8.58 12.19 -19.23
N VAL A 309 -7.77 11.84 -18.23
CA VAL A 309 -6.77 12.76 -17.66
C VAL A 309 -5.64 13.04 -18.62
N PHE A 310 -5.14 12.02 -19.31
CA PHE A 310 -3.94 12.13 -20.13
C PHE A 310 -4.22 12.35 -21.61
N GLY A 311 -5.46 12.16 -22.09
CA GLY A 311 -5.79 12.31 -23.51
C GLY A 311 -4.92 11.41 -24.39
N ASP A 312 -4.29 11.99 -25.41
CA ASP A 312 -3.39 11.27 -26.32
C ASP A 312 -2.10 10.79 -25.62
N ASP A 313 -1.65 11.48 -24.57
CA ASP A 313 -0.50 11.06 -23.76
C ASP A 313 -0.74 9.72 -23.04
N ALA A 314 -1.99 9.29 -22.83
CA ALA A 314 -2.30 8.00 -22.20
C ALA A 314 -1.66 6.80 -22.90
N TYR A 315 -1.52 6.87 -24.21
CA TYR A 315 -0.94 5.78 -25.02
C TYR A 315 0.59 5.80 -25.05
N ARG A 316 1.21 6.84 -24.51
CA ARG A 316 2.65 6.94 -24.33
C ARG A 316 3.08 6.42 -22.96
N LEU A 317 2.16 6.42 -21.99
CA LEU A 317 2.41 5.98 -20.63
C LEU A 317 2.68 4.48 -20.55
N VAL A 318 3.53 4.14 -19.60
CA VAL A 318 3.70 2.76 -19.14
C VAL A 318 2.86 2.58 -17.88
N VAL A 319 2.04 1.53 -17.82
CA VAL A 319 1.15 1.25 -16.68
C VAL A 319 1.46 -0.15 -16.16
N SER A 320 1.53 -0.37 -14.86
CA SER A 320 1.59 -1.73 -14.32
C SER A 320 0.95 -1.87 -12.94
N SER A 321 0.62 -3.11 -12.56
CA SER A 321 0.07 -3.42 -11.25
C SER A 321 0.89 -4.48 -10.51
N PRO A 322 1.61 -4.09 -9.43
CA PRO A 322 2.30 -5.02 -8.55
C PRO A 322 1.40 -6.05 -7.88
N LYS A 323 0.09 -5.78 -7.81
CA LYS A 323 -0.91 -6.72 -7.25
C LYS A 323 -0.99 -8.03 -8.03
N SER A 324 -0.57 -8.05 -9.29
CA SER A 324 -0.46 -9.28 -10.07
C SER A 324 0.50 -10.30 -9.43
N MET A 325 1.49 -9.81 -8.64
CA MET A 325 2.53 -10.62 -7.99
C MET A 325 2.35 -10.75 -6.47
N ALA A 326 2.00 -9.65 -5.81
CA ALA A 326 1.90 -9.61 -4.35
C ALA A 326 0.48 -9.87 -3.81
N GLY A 327 -0.53 -9.84 -4.67
CA GLY A 327 -1.92 -9.72 -4.23
C GLY A 327 -2.22 -8.29 -3.76
N HIS A 328 -3.41 -8.10 -3.24
CA HIS A 328 -3.90 -6.81 -2.78
C HIS A 328 -3.65 -6.63 -1.28
N LEU A 329 -2.67 -5.82 -0.91
CA LEU A 329 -2.25 -5.57 0.48
C LEU A 329 -3.20 -4.62 1.23
N THR A 330 -4.42 -4.41 0.75
CA THR A 330 -5.45 -3.58 1.38
C THR A 330 -4.92 -2.24 1.89
N GLY A 331 -4.86 -1.97 3.18
CA GLY A 331 -4.37 -0.72 3.74
C GLY A 331 -2.92 -0.36 3.37
N ALA A 332 -2.08 -1.35 3.09
CA ALA A 332 -0.68 -1.16 2.66
C ALA A 332 -0.50 -1.05 1.13
N ALA A 333 -1.57 -1.17 0.34
CA ALA A 333 -1.46 -1.33 -1.11
C ALA A 333 -0.83 -0.13 -1.82
N ALA A 334 -1.17 1.11 -1.44
CA ALA A 334 -0.59 2.31 -2.03
C ALA A 334 0.90 2.43 -1.72
N ALA A 335 1.32 2.10 -0.51
CA ALA A 335 2.73 2.12 -0.12
C ALA A 335 3.58 1.11 -0.94
N LEU A 336 3.03 -0.09 -1.25
CA LEU A 336 3.68 -1.03 -2.17
C LEU A 336 3.82 -0.44 -3.58
N ASN A 337 2.81 0.28 -4.05
CA ASN A 337 2.84 0.96 -5.34
C ASN A 337 3.91 2.07 -5.35
N VAL A 338 4.06 2.85 -4.26
CA VAL A 338 5.13 3.86 -4.12
C VAL A 338 6.52 3.19 -4.15
N LEU A 339 6.69 2.05 -3.46
CA LEU A 339 7.95 1.28 -3.52
C LEU A 339 8.27 0.83 -4.95
N ALA A 340 7.26 0.40 -5.70
CA ALA A 340 7.42 0.01 -7.11
C ALA A 340 7.83 1.20 -7.99
N ALA A 341 7.24 2.38 -7.77
CA ALA A 341 7.61 3.61 -8.47
C ALA A 341 9.07 4.00 -8.20
N ILE A 342 9.48 4.01 -6.91
CA ILE A 342 10.87 4.33 -6.51
C ILE A 342 11.85 3.34 -7.13
N GLY A 343 11.52 2.04 -7.10
CA GLY A 343 12.36 1.02 -7.72
C GLY A 343 12.49 1.20 -9.23
N ALA A 344 11.40 1.55 -9.92
CA ALA A 344 11.40 1.80 -11.35
C ALA A 344 12.25 3.02 -11.72
N MET A 345 12.19 4.10 -10.94
CA MET A 345 13.02 5.29 -11.13
C MET A 345 14.50 4.98 -10.97
N ARG A 346 14.84 4.28 -9.87
CA ARG A 346 16.23 3.95 -9.55
C ARG A 346 16.90 3.08 -10.61
N ASP A 347 16.19 2.06 -11.09
CA ASP A 347 16.78 1.03 -11.96
C ASP A 347 16.39 1.21 -13.44
N SER A 348 15.60 2.26 -13.77
CA SER A 348 15.00 2.47 -15.10
C SER A 348 14.31 1.20 -15.61
N LEU A 349 13.58 0.51 -14.74
CA LEU A 349 12.97 -0.78 -15.00
C LEU A 349 11.56 -0.84 -14.43
N VAL A 350 10.54 -0.79 -15.26
CA VAL A 350 9.14 -0.90 -14.84
C VAL A 350 8.77 -2.37 -14.62
N PRO A 351 8.26 -2.74 -13.42
CA PRO A 351 7.87 -4.11 -13.13
C PRO A 351 6.65 -4.54 -13.95
N PRO A 352 6.50 -5.84 -14.26
CA PRO A 352 5.42 -6.32 -15.11
C PRO A 352 4.08 -6.36 -14.37
N THR A 353 2.99 -6.37 -15.15
CA THR A 353 1.72 -6.99 -14.80
C THR A 353 1.77 -8.44 -15.27
N VAL A 354 2.06 -9.37 -14.36
CA VAL A 354 2.08 -10.80 -14.72
C VAL A 354 0.64 -11.29 -14.92
N ASN A 355 0.48 -12.44 -15.63
CA ASN A 355 -0.82 -13.05 -15.94
C ASN A 355 -1.74 -12.19 -16.85
N LEU A 356 -1.22 -11.18 -17.49
CA LEU A 356 -1.93 -10.41 -18.51
C LEU A 356 -1.68 -11.06 -19.88
N ASP A 357 -2.47 -12.07 -20.21
CA ASP A 357 -2.34 -12.83 -21.46
C ASP A 357 -3.11 -12.16 -22.59
N ARG A 358 -4.27 -11.61 -22.27
CA ARG A 358 -5.16 -10.95 -23.21
C ARG A 358 -5.85 -9.77 -22.52
N PRO A 359 -5.48 -8.52 -22.84
CA PRO A 359 -6.19 -7.35 -22.34
C PRO A 359 -7.69 -7.45 -22.64
N ASP A 360 -8.53 -7.04 -21.67
CA ASP A 360 -9.97 -7.02 -21.88
C ASP A 360 -10.38 -5.92 -22.86
N ARG A 361 -11.56 -6.06 -23.44
CA ARG A 361 -12.06 -5.11 -24.43
C ARG A 361 -12.10 -3.69 -23.88
N GLY A 362 -11.43 -2.76 -24.56
CA GLY A 362 -11.33 -1.35 -24.16
C GLY A 362 -10.24 -1.05 -23.16
N LEU A 363 -9.53 -2.06 -22.66
CA LEU A 363 -8.33 -1.93 -21.83
C LEU A 363 -7.10 -2.03 -22.77
N ASP A 364 -6.78 -0.94 -23.46
CA ASP A 364 -5.84 -0.89 -24.59
C ASP A 364 -4.61 -0.01 -24.32
N LEU A 365 -4.33 0.29 -23.04
CA LEU A 365 -3.10 0.96 -22.63
C LEU A 365 -1.94 -0.06 -22.54
N ASP A 366 -0.72 0.45 -22.39
CA ASP A 366 0.46 -0.40 -22.23
C ASP A 366 0.63 -0.81 -20.76
N TYR A 367 0.13 -1.99 -20.40
CA TYR A 367 0.14 -2.52 -19.03
C TYR A 367 1.38 -3.35 -18.67
N VAL A 368 2.44 -3.32 -19.46
CA VAL A 368 3.69 -4.08 -19.27
C VAL A 368 3.42 -5.57 -19.02
N PRO A 369 2.89 -6.34 -19.96
CA PRO A 369 2.54 -7.73 -19.73
C PRO A 369 3.79 -8.61 -19.49
N HIS A 370 3.69 -9.57 -18.57
CA HIS A 370 4.60 -10.68 -18.30
C HIS A 370 6.03 -10.35 -17.87
N ARG A 371 6.70 -9.38 -18.47
CA ARG A 371 8.13 -9.09 -18.25
C ARG A 371 8.37 -7.61 -17.99
N ALA A 372 9.25 -7.33 -17.04
CA ALA A 372 9.70 -5.98 -16.77
C ALA A 372 10.28 -5.32 -18.02
N ARG A 373 10.08 -4.02 -18.13
CA ARG A 373 10.53 -3.22 -19.27
C ARG A 373 11.53 -2.17 -18.84
N HIS A 374 12.66 -2.12 -19.53
CA HIS A 374 13.59 -1.01 -19.40
C HIS A 374 12.97 0.27 -19.99
N THR A 375 12.70 1.22 -19.11
CA THR A 375 12.11 2.51 -19.43
C THR A 375 12.58 3.53 -18.40
N PRO A 376 13.21 4.63 -18.81
CA PRO A 376 13.54 5.73 -17.89
C PRO A 376 12.25 6.30 -17.29
N VAL A 377 12.24 6.45 -15.97
CA VAL A 377 11.11 7.03 -15.23
C VAL A 377 11.63 8.21 -14.42
N ALA A 378 11.23 9.42 -14.78
CA ALA A 378 11.53 10.63 -14.04
C ALA A 378 10.41 11.01 -13.07
N ALA A 379 9.16 10.75 -13.44
CA ALA A 379 8.01 10.94 -12.58
C ALA A 379 6.99 9.80 -12.76
N ALA A 380 6.38 9.38 -11.66
CA ALA A 380 5.34 8.38 -11.64
C ALA A 380 4.10 8.88 -10.90
N LEU A 381 2.93 8.48 -11.39
CA LEU A 381 1.66 8.64 -10.72
C LEU A 381 1.29 7.31 -10.05
N VAL A 382 1.00 7.35 -8.76
CA VAL A 382 0.64 6.18 -7.94
C VAL A 382 -0.81 6.27 -7.52
N ASN A 383 -1.64 5.33 -7.98
CA ASN A 383 -3.08 5.30 -7.72
C ASN A 383 -3.45 4.28 -6.64
N ALA A 384 -4.41 4.66 -5.79
CA ALA A 384 -5.12 3.74 -4.91
C ALA A 384 -6.58 4.16 -4.75
N PHE A 385 -7.49 3.28 -5.15
CA PHE A 385 -8.93 3.49 -5.12
C PHE A 385 -9.57 2.44 -4.22
N ALA A 386 -10.45 2.87 -3.32
CA ALA A 386 -10.88 2.01 -2.22
C ALA A 386 -12.38 1.77 -2.20
N PHE A 387 -12.77 0.64 -1.61
CA PHE A 387 -14.13 0.46 -1.14
C PHE A 387 -14.50 1.61 -0.18
N GLY A 388 -15.76 2.04 -0.20
CA GLY A 388 -16.19 3.30 0.41
C GLY A 388 -16.06 4.49 -0.54
N GLY A 389 -15.39 4.32 -1.70
CA GLY A 389 -15.26 5.32 -2.74
C GLY A 389 -14.17 6.35 -2.52
N THR A 390 -13.26 6.14 -1.56
CA THR A 390 -12.11 7.03 -1.34
C THR A 390 -11.00 6.74 -2.37
N ASN A 391 -10.39 7.79 -2.89
CA ASN A 391 -9.33 7.71 -3.89
C ASN A 391 -8.12 8.52 -3.44
N THR A 392 -6.94 7.98 -3.66
CA THR A 392 -5.67 8.72 -3.56
C THR A 392 -4.87 8.58 -4.83
N SER A 393 -4.23 9.67 -5.22
CA SER A 393 -3.18 9.69 -6.23
C SER A 393 -1.99 10.46 -5.69
N LEU A 394 -0.79 9.92 -5.87
CA LEU A 394 0.46 10.56 -5.46
C LEU A 394 1.35 10.74 -6.69
N VAL A 395 1.94 11.90 -6.86
CA VAL A 395 3.02 12.10 -7.84
C VAL A 395 4.35 11.98 -7.12
N VAL A 396 5.17 11.04 -7.58
CA VAL A 396 6.51 10.78 -7.06
C VAL A 396 7.52 11.07 -8.17
N GLY A 397 8.57 11.83 -7.88
CA GLY A 397 9.62 12.18 -8.81
C GLY A 397 10.98 11.64 -8.41
N ALA A 398 11.82 11.36 -9.40
CA ALA A 398 13.20 10.99 -9.15
C ALA A 398 13.96 12.14 -8.47
N SER A 399 14.71 11.83 -7.40
CA SER A 399 15.61 12.78 -6.76
C SER A 399 16.90 12.87 -7.57
N SER A 400 16.98 13.76 -8.55
CA SER A 400 18.21 13.85 -9.36
C SER A 400 18.46 15.22 -9.92
N PRO A 401 19.77 15.58 -10.13
CA PRO A 401 20.19 16.69 -10.98
C PRO A 401 19.63 16.60 -12.41
N ASP A 402 19.24 15.42 -12.88
CA ASP A 402 18.73 15.20 -14.24
C ASP A 402 17.32 15.78 -14.47
N ARG A 403 16.53 16.01 -13.42
CA ARG A 403 15.26 16.71 -13.54
C ARG A 403 15.45 18.17 -13.95
N ARG A 404 16.46 18.85 -13.42
CA ARG A 404 16.82 20.25 -13.79
C ARG A 404 17.31 20.39 -15.25
N ARG A 405 17.76 19.30 -15.89
CA ARG A 405 18.17 19.35 -17.31
C ARG A 405 16.98 19.37 -18.25
N ARG A 406 15.80 18.84 -17.86
CA ARG A 406 14.57 18.98 -18.67
C ARG A 406 13.92 20.36 -18.53
N GLU A 407 14.09 21.00 -17.37
CA GLU A 407 13.60 22.39 -17.13
C GLU A 407 14.44 23.46 -17.87
N GLN A 408 15.60 23.09 -18.39
CA GLN A 408 16.53 24.00 -19.12
C GLN A 408 16.62 23.72 -20.62
N GLN A 409 15.86 22.76 -21.15
CA GLN A 409 15.72 22.46 -22.57
C GLN A 409 14.31 22.82 -23.08
#